data_659ff88d2f8958bb8824aa2ad1bffd1b
#
_entry.id   659ff88d2f8958bb8824aa2ad1bffd1b
#
_cell.length_a   1.000
_cell.length_b   1.000
_cell.length_c   1.000
_cell.angle_alpha   90.00
_cell.angle_beta   90.00
_cell.angle_gamma   90.00
#
_symmetry.space_group_name_H-M   'P 1'
#
loop_
_entity.id
_entity.type
_entity.pdbx_description
1 polymer ?
#
loop_
_entity_poly.entity_id
_entity_poly.type
_entity_poly.pdbx_seq_one_letter_code
_entity_poly.pdbx_strand_id
1 'polypeptide(L)'
;MCIRDSHWPVAFIMGTPVQDCLTVGRMLGEKLILTEFLAYADLSSTLAAATRGEIPRMDPRSIVVVSYALSGFANFASIAIQIGGIAPLAPSRRGDIARLGFKAMIGGAITSYLLACVAGAFYSGSSMLGIR
;
A
#
# COMPACT_ATOMS: atom_id res chain seq x y z
N MET A 1 10.68 -10.09 14.40
CA MET A 1 10.74 -9.25 13.20
C MET A 1 9.29 -9.09 12.74
N CYS A 2 8.70 -7.94 12.96
CA CYS A 2 7.30 -7.70 12.63
C CYS A 2 7.19 -7.19 11.17
N ILE A 3 6.11 -7.54 10.48
CA ILE A 3 5.79 -7.04 9.12
C ILE A 3 5.93 -5.52 9.05
N ARG A 4 5.57 -4.84 10.12
CA ARG A 4 5.73 -3.40 10.33
C ARG A 4 7.17 -2.92 10.13
N ASP A 5 8.15 -3.67 10.66
CA ASP A 5 9.56 -3.27 10.63
C ASP A 5 10.19 -3.54 9.26
N SER A 6 9.73 -4.57 8.54
CA SER A 6 10.26 -4.93 7.22
C SER A 6 9.85 -3.95 6.11
N HIS A 7 8.73 -3.22 6.26
CA HIS A 7 8.28 -2.22 5.29
C HIS A 7 8.63 -0.78 5.69
N TRP A 8 9.25 -0.57 6.87
CA TRP A 8 9.74 0.74 7.28
C TRP A 8 10.71 1.38 6.25
N PRO A 9 11.73 0.64 5.72
CA PRO A 9 12.63 1.20 4.72
C PRO A 9 11.91 1.62 3.44
N VAL A 10 10.87 0.87 3.03
CA VAL A 10 10.06 1.20 1.85
C VAL A 10 9.30 2.50 2.08
N ALA A 11 8.66 2.67 3.24
CA ALA A 11 7.97 3.91 3.61
C ALA A 11 8.94 5.11 3.62
N PHE A 12 10.14 4.92 4.17
CA PHE A 12 11.16 5.96 4.19
C PHE A 12 11.63 6.37 2.78
N ILE A 13 11.92 5.40 1.90
CA ILE A 13 12.34 5.65 0.52
C ILE A 13 11.24 6.39 -0.27
N MET A 14 9.96 6.12 0.02
CA MET A 14 8.85 6.85 -0.61
C MET A 14 8.71 8.30 -0.13
N GLY A 15 9.56 8.75 0.83
CA GLY A 15 9.58 10.11 1.32
C GLY A 15 8.57 10.39 2.45
N THR A 16 8.14 9.35 3.16
CA THR A 16 7.35 9.48 4.38
C THR A 16 8.24 10.02 5.52
N PRO A 17 7.80 11.01 6.31
CA PRO A 17 8.47 11.44 7.52
C PRO A 17 8.76 10.28 8.48
N VAL A 18 9.92 10.28 9.12
CA VAL A 18 10.41 9.18 9.98
C VAL A 18 9.39 8.78 11.04
N GLN A 19 8.71 9.75 11.64
CA GLN A 19 7.68 9.55 12.66
C GLN A 19 6.51 8.68 12.18
N ASP A 20 6.17 8.73 10.89
CA ASP A 20 5.04 8.02 10.31
C ASP A 20 5.45 6.70 9.62
N CYS A 21 6.76 6.48 9.40
CA CYS A 21 7.28 5.33 8.66
C CYS A 21 6.83 3.98 9.26
N LEU A 22 6.68 3.88 10.58
CA LEU A 22 6.20 2.65 11.22
C LEU A 22 4.72 2.39 10.94
N THR A 23 3.90 3.44 10.98
CA THR A 23 2.46 3.36 10.70
C THR A 23 2.21 3.05 9.23
N VAL A 24 2.88 3.77 8.34
CA VAL A 24 2.81 3.52 6.89
C VAL A 24 3.36 2.13 6.55
N GLY A 25 4.50 1.72 7.11
CA GLY A 25 5.09 0.40 6.91
C GLY A 25 4.15 -0.74 7.34
N ARG A 26 3.38 -0.56 8.43
CA ARG A 26 2.34 -1.52 8.84
C ARG A 26 1.27 -1.65 7.76
N MET A 27 0.71 -0.56 7.28
CA MET A 27 -0.34 -0.53 6.26
C MET A 27 0.13 -1.14 4.93
N LEU A 28 1.39 -0.89 4.53
CA LEU A 28 1.99 -1.53 3.35
C LEU A 28 2.10 -3.04 3.50
N GLY A 29 2.49 -3.52 4.70
CA GLY A 29 2.54 -4.94 5.02
C GLY A 29 1.15 -5.59 5.00
N GLU A 30 0.15 -4.92 5.58
CA GLU A 30 -1.24 -5.37 5.55
C GLU A 30 -1.78 -5.46 4.13
N LYS A 31 -1.55 -4.44 3.30
CA LYS A 31 -1.90 -4.47 1.88
C LYS A 31 -1.32 -5.68 1.17
N LEU A 32 -0.03 -5.96 1.37
CA LEU A 32 0.67 -7.00 0.62
C LEU A 32 0.18 -8.40 1.01
N ILE A 33 -0.05 -8.64 2.31
CA ILE A 33 -0.40 -9.96 2.84
C ILE A 33 -1.90 -10.20 2.79
N LEU A 34 -2.68 -9.22 3.19
CA LEU A 34 -4.14 -9.33 3.25
C LEU A 34 -4.76 -8.73 1.98
N THR A 35 -5.28 -7.51 2.10
CA THR A 35 -5.86 -6.77 0.97
C THR A 35 -5.67 -5.28 1.17
N GLU A 36 -5.72 -4.52 0.07
CA GLU A 36 -5.75 -3.05 0.12
C GLU A 36 -6.97 -2.51 0.86
N PHE A 37 -8.10 -3.22 0.82
CA PHE A 37 -9.32 -2.82 1.53
C PHE A 37 -9.10 -2.74 3.05
N LEU A 38 -8.45 -3.74 3.65
CA LEU A 38 -8.13 -3.74 5.08
C LEU A 38 -7.12 -2.65 5.43
N ALA A 39 -6.13 -2.43 4.57
CA ALA A 39 -5.15 -1.36 4.77
C ALA A 39 -5.79 0.04 4.70
N TYR A 40 -6.79 0.26 3.82
CA TYR A 40 -7.56 1.51 3.81
C TYR A 40 -8.48 1.65 5.02
N ALA A 41 -9.07 0.56 5.51
CA ALA A 41 -9.85 0.57 6.75
C ALA A 41 -8.97 0.94 7.96
N ASP A 42 -7.73 0.42 8.01
CA ASP A 42 -6.74 0.78 9.03
C ASP A 42 -6.31 2.26 8.91
N LEU A 43 -6.08 2.76 7.70
CA LEU A 43 -5.80 4.18 7.47
C LEU A 43 -6.96 5.05 7.98
N SER A 44 -8.20 4.70 7.62
CA SER A 44 -9.39 5.42 8.06
C SER A 44 -9.53 5.44 9.59
N SER A 45 -9.32 4.28 10.24
CA SER A 45 -9.37 4.18 11.70
C SER A 45 -8.28 4.99 12.39
N THR A 46 -7.07 4.98 11.82
CA THR A 46 -5.93 5.76 12.30
C THR A 46 -6.21 7.27 12.21
N LEU A 47 -6.76 7.75 11.09
CA LEU A 47 -7.13 9.15 10.91
C LEU A 47 -8.27 9.57 11.87
N ALA A 48 -9.25 8.69 12.09
CA ALA A 48 -10.33 8.93 13.03
C ALA A 48 -9.81 9.02 14.48
N ALA A 49 -8.91 8.13 14.89
CA ALA A 49 -8.26 8.16 16.20
C ALA A 49 -7.43 9.45 16.39
N ALA A 50 -6.70 9.88 15.37
CA ALA A 50 -5.95 11.13 15.40
C ALA A 50 -6.88 12.36 15.51
N THR A 51 -8.05 12.33 14.88
CA THR A 51 -9.06 13.39 14.97
C THR A 51 -9.66 13.47 16.39
N ARG A 52 -9.83 12.33 17.06
CA ARG A 52 -10.27 12.27 18.46
C ARG A 52 -9.17 12.63 19.47
N GLY A 53 -7.92 12.82 19.01
CA GLY A 53 -6.78 13.16 19.88
C GLY A 53 -6.19 11.96 20.64
N GLU A 54 -6.54 10.73 20.26
CA GLU A 54 -6.06 9.50 20.89
C GLU A 54 -4.62 9.17 20.49
N ILE A 55 -4.23 9.58 19.29
CA ILE A 55 -2.88 9.38 18.71
C ILE A 55 -2.40 10.67 18.03
N PRO A 56 -1.08 10.85 17.86
CA PRO A 56 -0.54 11.95 17.08
C PRO A 56 -1.08 11.95 15.65
N ARG A 57 -1.29 13.14 15.10
CA ARG A 57 -1.73 13.29 13.70
C ARG A 57 -0.59 12.90 12.75
N MET A 58 -0.93 12.14 11.74
CA MET A 58 -0.01 11.87 10.63
C MET A 58 0.26 13.16 9.84
N ASP A 59 1.47 13.28 9.33
CA ASP A 59 1.82 14.35 8.40
C ASP A 59 0.93 14.26 7.15
N PRO A 60 0.37 15.37 6.65
CA PRO A 60 -0.46 15.38 5.44
C PRO A 60 0.23 14.74 4.23
N ARG A 61 1.55 14.89 4.10
CA ARG A 61 2.33 14.21 3.07
C ARG A 61 2.30 12.70 3.24
N SER A 62 2.41 12.19 4.47
CA SER A 62 2.31 10.76 4.77
C SER A 62 0.96 10.19 4.33
N ILE A 63 -0.13 10.93 4.55
CA ILE A 63 -1.49 10.54 4.14
C ILE A 63 -1.57 10.42 2.61
N VAL A 64 -1.03 11.39 1.88
CA VAL A 64 -0.99 11.33 0.41
C VAL A 64 -0.17 10.14 -0.05
N VAL A 65 1.07 10.00 0.42
CA VAL A 65 1.96 8.91 0.03
C VAL A 65 1.32 7.55 0.29
N VAL A 66 0.79 7.31 1.50
CA VAL A 66 0.17 6.02 1.83
C VAL A 66 -1.09 5.76 1.00
N SER A 67 -1.93 6.77 0.76
CA SER A 67 -3.13 6.62 -0.06
C SER A 67 -2.80 6.13 -1.47
N TYR A 68 -1.80 6.72 -2.12
CA TYR A 68 -1.35 6.27 -3.43
C TYR A 68 -0.62 4.91 -3.38
N ALA A 69 0.17 4.65 -2.35
CA ALA A 69 0.83 3.37 -2.18
C ALA A 69 -0.16 2.21 -2.00
N LEU A 70 -1.30 2.46 -1.35
CA LEU A 70 -2.35 1.47 -1.14
C LEU A 70 -3.24 1.24 -2.37
N SER A 71 -3.31 2.15 -3.34
CA SER A 71 -4.25 2.10 -4.47
C SER A 71 -4.05 0.92 -5.42
N GLY A 72 -2.88 0.27 -5.43
CA GLY A 72 -2.60 -0.84 -6.34
C GLY A 72 -3.11 -2.18 -5.81
N PHE A 73 -3.80 -2.94 -6.67
CA PHE A 73 -4.34 -4.28 -6.37
C PHE A 73 -3.26 -5.37 -6.49
N ALA A 74 -2.19 -5.27 -5.72
CA ALA A 74 -1.05 -6.17 -5.75
C ALA A 74 -0.82 -6.80 -4.36
N ASN A 75 -1.46 -7.95 -4.11
CA ASN A 75 -1.38 -8.71 -2.86
C ASN A 75 -1.49 -10.22 -3.10
N PHE A 76 -1.20 -11.03 -2.08
CA PHE A 76 -1.25 -12.49 -2.19
C PHE A 76 -2.66 -13.02 -2.47
N ALA A 77 -3.69 -12.41 -1.92
CA ALA A 77 -5.08 -12.80 -2.19
C ALA A 77 -5.43 -12.60 -3.67
N SER A 78 -4.98 -11.50 -4.27
CA SER A 78 -5.19 -11.21 -5.70
C SER A 78 -4.57 -12.26 -6.61
N ILE A 79 -3.38 -12.79 -6.28
CA ILE A 79 -2.77 -13.89 -7.06
C ILE A 79 -3.70 -15.11 -7.06
N ALA A 80 -4.22 -15.49 -5.88
CA ALA A 80 -5.10 -16.66 -5.78
C ALA A 80 -6.38 -16.47 -6.60
N ILE A 81 -6.99 -15.27 -6.53
CA ILE A 81 -8.19 -14.92 -7.31
C ILE A 81 -7.89 -14.97 -8.82
N GLN A 82 -6.78 -14.37 -9.26
CA GLN A 82 -6.38 -14.34 -10.68
C GLN A 82 -6.09 -15.75 -11.20
N ILE A 83 -5.36 -16.57 -10.45
CA ILE A 83 -5.08 -17.95 -10.82
C ILE A 83 -6.40 -18.74 -10.90
N GLY A 84 -7.29 -18.58 -9.92
CA GLY A 84 -8.58 -19.24 -9.90
C GLY A 84 -9.48 -18.86 -11.08
N GLY A 85 -9.45 -17.61 -11.52
CA GLY A 85 -10.24 -17.11 -12.64
C GLY A 85 -9.65 -17.48 -14.03
N ILE A 86 -8.33 -17.46 -14.18
CA ILE A 86 -7.67 -17.66 -15.47
C ILE A 86 -7.32 -19.14 -15.74
N ALA A 87 -6.95 -19.90 -14.71
CA ALA A 87 -6.52 -21.29 -14.89
C ALA A 87 -7.57 -22.20 -15.54
N PRO A 88 -8.89 -22.05 -15.31
CA PRO A 88 -9.91 -22.81 -16.01
C PRO A 88 -9.94 -22.58 -17.54
N LEU A 89 -9.54 -21.37 -17.98
CA LEU A 89 -9.48 -21.01 -19.40
C LEU A 89 -8.27 -21.62 -20.12
N ALA A 90 -7.21 -21.94 -19.38
CA ALA A 90 -5.99 -22.51 -19.91
C ALA A 90 -5.42 -23.60 -18.97
N PRO A 91 -6.08 -24.76 -18.82
CA PRO A 91 -5.71 -25.76 -17.80
C PRO A 91 -4.28 -26.31 -17.96
N SER A 92 -3.81 -26.42 -19.19
CA SER A 92 -2.45 -26.90 -19.54
C SER A 92 -1.34 -25.90 -19.11
N ARG A 93 -1.68 -24.63 -18.86
CA ARG A 93 -0.73 -23.56 -18.53
C ARG A 93 -0.85 -23.07 -17.10
N ARG A 94 -1.51 -23.82 -16.23
CA ARG A 94 -1.75 -23.43 -14.83
C ARG A 94 -0.45 -23.12 -14.07
N GLY A 95 0.61 -23.89 -14.33
CA GLY A 95 1.93 -23.65 -13.71
C GLY A 95 2.57 -22.33 -14.15
N ASP A 96 2.45 -21.98 -15.43
CA ASP A 96 2.95 -20.73 -15.98
C ASP A 96 2.18 -19.54 -15.39
N ILE A 97 0.85 -19.66 -15.26
CA ILE A 97 -0.02 -18.63 -14.69
C ILE A 97 0.37 -18.35 -13.25
N ALA A 98 0.60 -19.39 -12.44
CA ALA A 98 1.02 -19.23 -11.04
C ALA A 98 2.38 -18.51 -10.92
N ARG A 99 3.34 -18.90 -11.78
CA ARG A 99 4.69 -18.30 -11.80
C ARG A 99 4.68 -16.85 -12.25
N LEU A 100 3.88 -16.53 -13.28
CA LEU A 100 3.71 -15.16 -13.76
C LEU A 100 2.94 -14.29 -12.76
N GLY A 101 1.93 -14.84 -12.09
CA GLY A 101 1.13 -14.14 -11.09
C GLY A 101 1.99 -13.56 -9.96
N PHE A 102 2.95 -14.34 -9.45
CA PHE A 102 3.87 -13.85 -8.42
C PHE A 102 4.76 -12.69 -8.92
N LYS A 103 5.31 -12.81 -10.14
CA LYS A 103 6.10 -11.73 -10.74
C LYS A 103 5.25 -10.47 -10.99
N ALA A 104 4.02 -10.65 -11.46
CA ALA A 104 3.08 -9.56 -11.69
C ALA A 104 2.72 -8.85 -10.38
N MET A 105 2.56 -9.57 -9.28
CA MET A 105 2.33 -8.97 -7.95
C MET A 105 3.49 -8.08 -7.54
N ILE A 106 4.73 -8.55 -7.67
CA ILE A 106 5.91 -7.75 -7.32
C ILE A 106 5.97 -6.49 -8.19
N GLY A 107 5.80 -6.64 -9.51
CA GLY A 107 5.76 -5.50 -10.44
C GLY A 107 4.66 -4.50 -10.11
N GLY A 108 3.46 -4.97 -9.79
CA GLY A 108 2.33 -4.15 -9.38
C GLY A 108 2.58 -3.41 -8.05
N ALA A 109 3.21 -4.07 -7.07
CA ALA A 109 3.59 -3.42 -5.81
C ALA A 109 4.60 -2.30 -6.04
N ILE A 110 5.66 -2.56 -6.83
CA ILE A 110 6.66 -1.54 -7.18
C ILE A 110 6.00 -0.36 -7.90
N THR A 111 5.09 -0.62 -8.84
CA THR A 111 4.37 0.43 -9.56
C THR A 111 3.56 1.32 -8.61
N SER A 112 2.86 0.74 -7.63
CA SER A 112 2.12 1.50 -6.61
C SER A 112 3.05 2.36 -5.76
N TYR A 113 4.22 1.84 -5.40
CA TYR A 113 5.20 2.60 -4.61
C TYR A 113 5.84 3.74 -5.41
N LEU A 114 6.12 3.53 -6.71
CA LEU A 114 6.58 4.59 -7.59
C LEU A 114 5.52 5.69 -7.76
N LEU A 115 4.26 5.31 -7.91
CA LEU A 115 3.16 6.27 -7.97
C LEU A 115 3.07 7.11 -6.69
N ALA A 116 3.23 6.47 -5.53
CA ALA A 116 3.27 7.15 -4.24
C ALA A 116 4.46 8.12 -4.11
N CYS A 117 5.64 7.74 -4.62
CA CYS A 117 6.82 8.62 -4.67
C CYS A 117 6.55 9.87 -5.51
N VAL A 118 5.94 9.69 -6.69
CA VAL A 118 5.57 10.81 -7.57
C VAL A 118 4.55 11.72 -6.88
N ALA A 119 3.48 11.16 -6.31
CA ALA A 119 2.48 11.93 -5.58
C ALA A 119 3.09 12.70 -4.40
N GLY A 120 3.98 12.07 -3.62
CA GLY A 120 4.71 12.71 -2.53
C GLY A 120 5.68 13.79 -2.98
N ALA A 121 6.33 13.63 -4.16
CA ALA A 121 7.23 14.64 -4.72
C ALA A 121 6.49 15.90 -5.18
N PHE A 122 5.28 15.74 -5.74
CA PHE A 122 4.43 16.86 -6.15
C PHE A 122 3.60 17.46 -5.00
N TYR A 123 3.65 16.89 -3.81
CA TYR A 123 2.98 17.44 -2.65
C TYR A 123 3.70 18.71 -2.16
N SER A 124 3.14 19.87 -2.44
CA SER A 124 3.71 21.19 -2.13
C SER A 124 3.15 21.85 -0.85
N GLY A 125 2.45 21.08 -0.02
CA GLY A 125 1.85 21.63 1.22
C GLY A 125 0.60 22.50 1.02
N SER A 126 0.35 22.96 -0.21
CA SER A 126 -0.91 23.58 -0.60
C SER A 126 -1.84 22.51 -1.15
N SER A 127 -2.80 22.06 -0.34
CA SER A 127 -3.69 21.00 -0.73
C SER A 127 -4.50 21.42 -1.96
N MET A 128 -4.32 20.72 -3.09
CA MET A 128 -5.23 20.78 -4.22
C MET A 128 -6.67 20.34 -3.84
N LEU A 129 -6.85 19.79 -2.65
CA LEU A 129 -8.11 19.25 -2.13
C LEU A 129 -8.75 20.09 -1.03
N GLY A 130 -8.21 21.28 -0.71
CA GLY A 130 -8.84 22.20 0.26
C GLY A 130 -8.96 21.67 1.70
N ILE A 131 -8.30 20.59 2.03
CA ILE A 131 -8.27 20.01 3.39
C ILE A 131 -7.19 20.78 4.18
N ARG A 132 -7.62 21.77 4.93
CA ARG A 132 -6.81 22.45 5.96
C ARG A 132 -6.95 21.74 7.29
#